data_9252011a7870d737f35a9231ccae0e29
#
_entry.id   9252011a7870d737f35a9231ccae0e29
#
_cell.length_a   1.000
_cell.length_b   1.000
_cell.length_c   1.000
_cell.angle_alpha   90.00
_cell.angle_beta   90.00
_cell.angle_gamma   90.00
#
_symmetry.space_group_name_H-M   'P 1'
#
loop_
_entity.id
_entity.type
_entity.pdbx_description
1 polymer ?
#
loop_
_entity_poly.entity_id
_entity_poly.type
_entity_poly.pdbx_seq_one_letter_code
_entity_poly.pdbx_strand_id
1 'polypeptide(L)'
;MVSGFANGDFGLNGGYHGFSHHGERPEPVAALKKIEGYQISMMSYLIDLLKKQEDPINGGTLFDHTTILYGCGMAAGTHQTKNLPLVLAGGGFRHGEHKVYPKEDLQRVPAANLLLSILQSSGLEIDQFGSSTGTLRGLEWKA
;
A
#
# COMPACT_ATOMS: atom_id res chain seq x y z
N MET A 1 14.25 6.21 0.05
CA MET A 1 14.69 5.69 -1.27
C MET A 1 15.39 4.35 -1.02
N VAL A 2 14.75 3.24 -1.33
CA VAL A 2 15.31 1.89 -1.10
C VAL A 2 16.25 1.55 -2.29
N SER A 3 17.34 2.28 -2.40
CA SER A 3 18.38 2.01 -3.40
C SER A 3 19.34 0.89 -2.97
N GLY A 4 19.08 0.24 -1.83
CA GLY A 4 20.02 -0.64 -1.18
C GLY A 4 19.53 -2.05 -0.88
N PHE A 5 18.54 -2.59 -1.61
CA PHE A 5 18.44 -4.03 -1.66
C PHE A 5 19.69 -4.55 -2.38
N ALA A 6 20.54 -5.24 -1.64
CA ALA A 6 21.72 -5.84 -2.20
C ALA A 6 21.28 -6.82 -3.30
N ASN A 7 21.57 -6.47 -4.53
CA ASN A 7 21.22 -7.27 -5.71
C ASN A 7 21.75 -8.70 -5.62
N GLY A 8 22.82 -8.90 -4.83
CA GLY A 8 23.41 -10.19 -4.56
C GLY A 8 22.45 -11.18 -3.89
N ASP A 9 21.63 -10.74 -2.94
CA ASP A 9 20.68 -11.61 -2.21
C ASP A 9 19.62 -12.21 -3.11
N PHE A 10 19.29 -11.53 -4.20
CA PHE A 10 18.34 -12.01 -5.21
C PHE A 10 19.00 -12.63 -6.44
N GLY A 11 20.35 -12.64 -6.53
CA GLY A 11 21.07 -13.06 -7.71
C GLY A 11 20.79 -12.15 -8.92
N LEU A 12 20.55 -10.86 -8.69
CA LEU A 12 20.22 -9.87 -9.71
C LEU A 12 21.43 -8.96 -9.96
N ASN A 13 21.61 -8.53 -11.21
CA ASN A 13 22.63 -7.55 -11.60
C ASN A 13 21.94 -6.25 -12.01
N GLY A 14 21.87 -5.29 -11.12
CA GLY A 14 21.20 -4.00 -11.34
C GLY A 14 20.47 -3.50 -10.10
N GLY A 15 19.95 -2.28 -10.11
CA GLY A 15 19.21 -1.66 -9.01
C GLY A 15 17.70 -1.66 -9.24
N TYR A 16 16.91 -1.64 -8.16
CA TYR A 16 15.44 -1.58 -8.23
C TYR A 16 14.95 -0.47 -9.16
N HIS A 17 15.50 0.75 -9.03
CA HIS A 17 15.13 1.87 -9.89
C HIS A 17 15.40 1.58 -11.37
N GLY A 18 16.55 0.98 -11.71
CA GLY A 18 16.84 0.59 -13.10
C GLY A 18 15.85 -0.44 -13.64
N PHE A 19 15.45 -1.40 -12.81
CA PHE A 19 14.42 -2.38 -13.17
C PHE A 19 13.03 -1.75 -13.32
N SER A 20 12.69 -0.72 -12.53
CA SER A 20 11.38 -0.04 -12.63
C SER A 20 11.18 0.67 -13.98
N HIS A 21 12.26 1.03 -14.67
CA HIS A 21 12.24 1.54 -16.05
C HIS A 21 12.33 0.41 -17.09
N HIS A 22 11.63 -0.68 -16.89
CA HIS A 22 11.76 -1.94 -17.66
C HIS A 22 11.43 -1.82 -19.15
N GLY A 23 10.60 -0.83 -19.57
CA GLY A 23 10.17 -0.70 -20.96
C GLY A 23 9.55 -1.99 -21.51
N GLU A 24 8.80 -2.71 -20.66
CA GLU A 24 8.18 -4.00 -20.95
C GLU A 24 9.14 -5.16 -21.27
N ARG A 25 10.44 -4.96 -21.09
CA ARG A 25 11.44 -6.02 -21.31
C ARG A 25 11.29 -7.13 -20.26
N PRO A 26 11.34 -8.41 -20.67
CA PRO A 26 11.06 -9.54 -19.77
C PRO A 26 12.00 -9.64 -18.57
N GLU A 27 13.30 -9.40 -18.76
CA GLU A 27 14.32 -9.54 -17.70
C GLU A 27 14.12 -8.56 -16.53
N PRO A 28 14.01 -7.22 -16.76
CA PRO A 28 13.72 -6.29 -15.67
C PRO A 28 12.38 -6.54 -15.00
N VAL A 29 11.35 -6.95 -15.76
CA VAL A 29 10.05 -7.32 -15.20
C VAL A 29 10.18 -8.53 -14.29
N ALA A 30 10.94 -9.55 -14.66
CA ALA A 30 11.20 -10.72 -13.82
C ALA A 30 11.95 -10.34 -12.53
N ALA A 31 12.94 -9.44 -12.64
CA ALA A 31 13.66 -8.90 -11.49
C ALA A 31 12.73 -8.16 -10.51
N LEU A 32 11.86 -7.28 -11.01
CA LEU A 32 10.86 -6.58 -10.20
C LEU A 32 9.92 -7.56 -9.50
N LYS A 33 9.35 -8.53 -10.24
CA LYS A 33 8.48 -9.57 -9.65
C LYS A 33 9.14 -10.30 -8.49
N LYS A 34 10.44 -10.57 -8.60
CA LYS A 34 11.20 -11.24 -7.53
C LYS A 34 11.35 -10.35 -6.29
N ILE A 35 11.73 -9.07 -6.49
CA ILE A 35 11.91 -8.10 -5.40
C ILE A 35 10.57 -7.76 -4.74
N GLU A 36 9.56 -7.41 -5.54
CA GLU A 36 8.24 -7.04 -5.04
C GLU A 36 7.52 -8.21 -4.40
N GLY A 37 7.68 -9.42 -4.94
CA GLY A 37 7.20 -10.65 -4.32
C GLY A 37 7.78 -10.87 -2.92
N TYR A 38 9.07 -10.60 -2.74
CA TYR A 38 9.70 -10.63 -1.42
C TYR A 38 9.12 -9.57 -0.49
N GLN A 39 8.93 -8.33 -0.96
CA GLN A 39 8.34 -7.25 -0.15
C GLN A 39 6.92 -7.62 0.31
N ILE A 40 6.09 -8.17 -0.58
CA ILE A 40 4.75 -8.66 -0.25
C ILE A 40 4.81 -9.82 0.77
N SER A 41 5.77 -10.73 0.63
CA SER A 41 5.94 -11.81 1.61
C SER A 41 6.32 -11.30 3.01
N MET A 42 7.12 -10.23 3.08
CA MET A 42 7.47 -9.59 4.34
C MET A 42 6.27 -8.86 4.96
N MET A 43 5.44 -8.23 4.14
CA MET A 43 4.17 -7.65 4.62
C MET A 43 3.24 -8.74 5.17
N SER A 44 3.10 -9.86 4.46
CA SER A 44 2.32 -11.00 4.93
C SER A 44 2.86 -11.55 6.25
N TYR A 45 4.17 -11.68 6.38
CA TYR A 45 4.82 -12.10 7.61
C TYR A 45 4.53 -11.14 8.79
N LEU A 46 4.61 -9.83 8.54
CA LEU A 46 4.24 -8.83 9.55
C LEU A 46 2.78 -8.97 9.99
N ILE A 47 1.86 -9.14 9.04
CA ILE A 47 0.43 -9.37 9.34
C ILE A 47 0.24 -10.61 10.21
N ASP A 48 0.94 -11.71 9.89
CA ASP A 48 0.86 -12.94 10.67
C ASP A 48 1.40 -12.77 12.10
N LEU A 49 2.45 -11.97 12.28
CA LEU A 49 2.96 -11.64 13.60
C LEU A 49 1.95 -10.81 14.40
N LEU A 50 1.37 -9.77 13.79
CA LEU A 50 0.39 -8.90 14.45
C LEU A 50 -0.87 -9.67 14.85
N LYS A 51 -1.33 -10.63 14.04
CA LYS A 51 -2.47 -11.49 14.34
C LYS A 51 -2.22 -12.49 15.49
N LYS A 52 -0.97 -12.82 15.76
CA LYS A 52 -0.58 -13.71 16.86
C LYS A 52 -0.43 -13.00 18.20
N GLN A 53 -0.36 -11.67 18.20
CA GLN A 53 -0.20 -10.89 19.41
C GLN A 53 -1.55 -10.34 19.85
N GLU A 54 -1.94 -10.64 21.08
CA GLU A 54 -3.10 -10.02 21.72
C GLU A 54 -2.81 -8.55 22.02
N ASP A 55 -3.82 -7.69 21.90
CA ASP A 55 -3.76 -6.31 22.37
C ASP A 55 -4.31 -6.25 23.82
N PRO A 56 -3.45 -6.09 24.82
CA PRO A 56 -3.87 -6.11 26.22
C PRO A 56 -4.65 -4.84 26.63
N ILE A 57 -4.63 -3.80 25.80
CA ILE A 57 -5.27 -2.51 26.09
C ILE A 57 -6.68 -2.45 25.48
N ASN A 58 -6.78 -2.80 24.21
CA ASN A 58 -8.02 -2.62 23.44
C ASN A 58 -8.78 -3.94 23.20
N GLY A 59 -8.18 -5.08 23.54
CA GLY A 59 -8.69 -6.41 23.22
C GLY A 59 -8.49 -6.79 21.76
N GLY A 60 -8.76 -8.05 21.40
CA GLY A 60 -8.45 -8.57 20.08
C GLY A 60 -6.96 -8.74 19.85
N THR A 61 -6.50 -8.54 18.64
CA THR A 61 -5.09 -8.66 18.25
C THR A 61 -4.49 -7.30 17.86
N LEU A 62 -3.16 -7.20 17.88
CA LEU A 62 -2.49 -5.99 17.39
C LEU A 62 -2.83 -5.68 15.93
N PHE A 63 -3.20 -6.69 15.13
CA PHE A 63 -3.63 -6.49 13.75
C PHE A 63 -4.96 -5.70 13.67
N ASP A 64 -5.87 -5.91 14.60
CA ASP A 64 -7.16 -5.22 14.62
C ASP A 64 -7.00 -3.70 14.82
N HIS A 65 -5.92 -3.29 15.49
CA HIS A 65 -5.62 -1.90 15.84
C HIS A 65 -4.42 -1.30 15.07
N THR A 66 -3.83 -2.05 14.12
CA THR A 66 -2.71 -1.58 13.29
C THR A 66 -3.14 -1.43 11.86
N THR A 67 -3.11 -0.21 11.33
CA THR A 67 -3.35 0.03 9.90
C THR A 67 -2.07 -0.08 9.11
N ILE A 68 -2.04 -0.96 8.12
CA ILE A 68 -0.93 -1.16 7.21
C ILE A 68 -1.34 -0.66 5.82
N LEU A 69 -0.60 0.31 5.29
CA LEU A 69 -0.72 0.77 3.91
C LEU A 69 0.56 0.44 3.15
N TYR A 70 0.46 -0.37 2.11
CA TYR A 70 1.56 -0.74 1.23
C TYR A 70 1.29 -0.33 -0.21
N GLY A 71 2.30 0.16 -0.88
CA GLY A 71 2.27 0.54 -2.28
C GLY A 71 3.35 1.55 -2.62
N CYS A 72 3.21 2.19 -3.78
CA CYS A 72 4.16 3.21 -4.22
C CYS A 72 3.43 4.45 -4.77
N GLY A 73 4.17 5.56 -4.85
CA GLY A 73 3.65 6.82 -5.40
C GLY A 73 3.64 6.89 -6.92
N MET A 74 4.07 5.81 -7.61
CA MET A 74 4.12 5.72 -9.06
C MET A 74 3.62 4.36 -9.51
N ALA A 75 2.75 4.31 -10.51
CA ALA A 75 2.14 3.08 -11.02
C ALA A 75 2.92 2.44 -12.17
N ALA A 76 3.86 3.17 -12.78
CA ALA A 76 4.63 2.69 -13.93
C ALA A 76 6.00 3.35 -14.02
N GLY A 77 6.93 2.72 -14.73
CA GLY A 77 8.28 3.22 -15.00
C GLY A 77 8.35 4.54 -15.77
N THR A 78 7.22 5.01 -16.30
CA THR A 78 7.04 6.34 -16.91
C THR A 78 6.74 7.44 -15.87
N HIS A 79 6.92 7.15 -14.59
CA HIS A 79 6.61 8.03 -13.47
C HIS A 79 5.12 8.42 -13.37
N GLN A 80 4.24 7.55 -13.80
CA GLN A 80 2.80 7.78 -13.73
C GLN A 80 2.33 7.75 -12.27
N THR A 81 1.74 8.85 -11.80
CA THR A 81 1.20 9.01 -10.43
C THR A 81 -0.30 8.75 -10.35
N LYS A 82 -0.89 8.19 -11.41
CA LYS A 82 -2.32 7.87 -11.52
C LYS A 82 -2.53 6.37 -11.41
N ASN A 83 -3.70 5.94 -10.91
CA ASN A 83 -4.08 4.51 -10.78
C ASN A 83 -3.07 3.71 -9.94
N LEU A 84 -2.72 4.24 -8.78
CA LEU A 84 -1.77 3.61 -7.88
C LEU A 84 -2.32 2.29 -7.34
N PRO A 85 -1.58 1.18 -7.46
CA PRO A 85 -1.90 -0.06 -6.77
C PRO A 85 -1.52 0.09 -5.29
N LEU A 86 -2.53 0.08 -4.42
CA LEU A 86 -2.35 0.21 -2.98
C LEU A 86 -3.00 -0.98 -2.27
N VAL A 87 -2.38 -1.46 -1.21
CA VAL A 87 -2.91 -2.51 -0.33
C VAL A 87 -3.12 -1.92 1.05
N LEU A 88 -4.35 -2.04 1.56
CA LEU A 88 -4.72 -1.65 2.92
C LEU A 88 -5.05 -2.91 3.72
N ALA A 89 -4.49 -3.02 4.93
CA ALA A 89 -4.75 -4.15 5.82
C ALA A 89 -4.79 -3.71 7.29
N GLY A 90 -5.54 -4.42 8.12
CA GLY A 90 -5.68 -4.15 9.56
C GLY A 90 -6.53 -2.95 9.89
N GLY A 91 -6.40 -2.41 11.11
CA GLY A 91 -7.02 -1.17 11.56
C GLY A 91 -8.55 -1.17 11.60
N GLY A 92 -9.20 -2.35 11.73
CA GLY A 92 -10.65 -2.45 11.74
C GLY A 92 -11.33 -2.23 10.39
N PHE A 93 -10.59 -2.01 9.31
CA PHE A 93 -11.15 -1.90 7.97
C PHE A 93 -11.73 -3.21 7.47
N ARG A 94 -12.74 -3.12 6.61
CA ARG A 94 -13.28 -4.29 5.90
C ARG A 94 -12.31 -4.74 4.81
N HIS A 95 -11.92 -5.99 4.86
CA HIS A 95 -10.93 -6.59 3.96
C HIS A 95 -11.57 -7.62 3.01
N GLY A 96 -10.73 -8.13 2.08
CA GLY A 96 -11.10 -9.18 1.13
C GLY A 96 -11.75 -8.65 -0.14
N GLU A 97 -11.63 -7.36 -0.43
CA GLU A 97 -12.17 -6.73 -1.62
C GLU A 97 -11.09 -6.08 -2.48
N HIS A 98 -11.26 -6.14 -3.80
CA HIS A 98 -10.50 -5.34 -4.74
C HIS A 98 -11.37 -4.15 -5.18
N LYS A 99 -10.98 -2.95 -4.78
CA LYS A 99 -11.70 -1.72 -5.08
C LYS A 99 -11.07 -1.00 -6.26
N VAL A 100 -11.88 -0.67 -7.25
CA VAL A 100 -11.46 0.11 -8.43
C VAL A 100 -12.23 1.43 -8.44
N TYR A 101 -11.50 2.53 -8.58
CA TYR A 101 -12.07 3.88 -8.65
C TYR A 101 -12.03 4.40 -10.09
N PRO A 102 -12.88 5.39 -10.45
CA PRO A 102 -12.93 5.95 -11.79
C PRO A 102 -11.55 6.41 -12.29
N LYS A 103 -11.27 6.14 -13.57
CA LYS A 103 -10.01 6.48 -14.23
C LYS A 103 -10.06 7.78 -15.01
N GLU A 104 -11.25 8.26 -15.32
CA GLU A 104 -11.51 9.50 -16.06
C GLU A 104 -11.06 10.70 -15.22
N ASP A 105 -10.32 11.62 -15.83
CA ASP A 105 -9.66 12.71 -15.11
C ASP A 105 -10.63 13.57 -14.27
N LEU A 106 -11.84 13.83 -14.76
CA LEU A 106 -12.86 14.61 -14.04
C LEU A 106 -13.52 13.86 -12.87
N GLN A 107 -13.37 12.54 -12.81
CA GLN A 107 -13.99 11.68 -11.79
C GLN A 107 -12.96 11.01 -10.90
N ARG A 108 -11.66 11.32 -11.07
CA ARG A 108 -10.60 10.71 -10.28
C ARG A 108 -10.76 11.02 -8.81
N VAL A 109 -10.59 9.98 -8.03
CA VAL A 109 -10.56 10.08 -6.58
C VAL A 109 -9.10 10.28 -6.14
N PRO A 110 -8.77 11.38 -5.46
CA PRO A 110 -7.42 11.59 -4.94
C PRO A 110 -7.00 10.50 -3.97
N ALA A 111 -5.74 10.03 -4.04
CA ALA A 111 -5.18 9.11 -3.05
C ALA A 111 -5.20 9.73 -1.62
N ALA A 112 -5.20 11.05 -1.52
CA ALA A 112 -5.38 11.78 -0.27
C ALA A 112 -6.70 11.47 0.44
N ASN A 113 -7.75 11.02 -0.28
CA ASN A 113 -9.00 10.56 0.34
C ASN A 113 -8.80 9.27 1.14
N LEU A 114 -7.94 8.36 0.67
CA LEU A 114 -7.54 7.17 1.43
C LEU A 114 -6.78 7.57 2.70
N LEU A 115 -5.84 8.49 2.58
CA LEU A 115 -5.05 8.97 3.72
C LEU A 115 -5.93 9.68 4.75
N LEU A 116 -6.88 10.52 4.31
CA LEU A 116 -7.87 11.12 5.20
C LEU A 116 -8.68 10.06 5.94
N SER A 117 -9.17 9.03 5.23
CA SER A 117 -9.92 7.93 5.85
C SER A 117 -9.10 7.17 6.90
N ILE A 118 -7.82 6.94 6.65
CA ILE A 118 -6.91 6.30 7.61
C ILE A 118 -6.70 7.19 8.85
N LEU A 119 -6.49 8.49 8.66
CA LEU A 119 -6.32 9.42 9.78
C LEU A 119 -7.58 9.50 10.65
N GLN A 120 -8.76 9.56 10.05
CA GLN A 120 -10.02 9.55 10.78
C GLN A 120 -10.27 8.23 11.51
N SER A 121 -9.97 7.08 10.88
CA SER A 121 -10.09 5.76 11.53
C SER A 121 -9.13 5.61 12.72
N SER A 122 -8.05 6.40 12.74
CA SER A 122 -7.11 6.49 13.87
C SER A 122 -7.54 7.50 14.95
N GLY A 123 -8.76 8.04 14.86
CA GLY A 123 -9.31 8.96 15.87
C GLY A 123 -8.98 10.44 15.67
N LEU A 124 -8.40 10.83 14.53
CA LEU A 124 -8.16 12.26 14.26
C LEU A 124 -9.44 12.92 13.76
N GLU A 125 -9.87 13.98 14.43
CA GLU A 125 -11.01 14.82 14.05
C GLU A 125 -10.56 15.88 13.01
N ILE A 126 -10.45 15.47 11.75
CA ILE A 126 -10.07 16.33 10.63
C ILE A 126 -10.99 16.09 9.43
N ASP A 127 -11.30 17.15 8.68
CA ASP A 127 -12.17 17.09 7.51
C ASP A 127 -11.39 17.06 6.19
N GLN A 128 -10.11 17.39 6.22
CA GLN A 128 -9.28 17.49 5.03
C GLN A 128 -7.84 17.08 5.30
N PHE A 129 -7.21 16.42 4.32
CA PHE A 129 -5.79 16.12 4.30
C PHE A 129 -5.21 16.30 2.89
N GLY A 130 -4.24 17.20 2.74
CA GLY A 130 -3.62 17.52 1.45
C GLY A 130 -4.65 17.91 0.38
N SER A 131 -4.67 17.16 -0.72
CA SER A 131 -5.62 17.37 -1.83
C SER A 131 -6.90 16.54 -1.70
N SER A 132 -7.25 16.06 -0.51
CA SER A 132 -8.47 15.28 -0.33
C SER A 132 -9.72 16.11 -0.62
N THR A 133 -10.73 15.46 -1.18
CA THR A 133 -12.06 16.00 -1.47
C THR A 133 -13.14 15.38 -0.58
N GLY A 134 -12.72 14.65 0.44
CA GLY A 134 -13.52 13.88 1.38
C GLY A 134 -12.89 12.52 1.66
N THR A 135 -13.57 11.67 2.39
CA THR A 135 -13.13 10.30 2.67
C THR A 135 -13.22 9.40 1.44
N LEU A 136 -12.48 8.30 1.43
CA LEU A 136 -12.57 7.30 0.38
C LEU A 136 -13.83 6.45 0.60
N ARG A 137 -14.75 6.49 -0.34
CA ARG A 137 -16.00 5.71 -0.27
C ARG A 137 -15.73 4.21 -0.36
N GLY A 138 -16.50 3.44 0.40
CA GLY A 138 -16.42 1.99 0.40
C GLY A 138 -15.29 1.43 1.28
N LEU A 139 -14.61 2.27 2.05
CA LEU A 139 -13.78 1.85 3.17
C LEU A 139 -14.65 1.97 4.43
N GLU A 140 -15.11 0.84 4.92
CA GLU A 140 -15.84 0.75 6.17
C GLU A 140 -14.86 0.29 7.24
N TRP A 141 -14.89 0.95 8.40
CA TRP A 141 -14.12 0.53 9.57
C TRP A 141 -15.01 0.50 10.81
N LYS A 142 -14.65 -0.31 11.76
CA LYS A 142 -15.31 -0.32 13.07
C LYS A 142 -14.82 0.89 13.86
N ALA A 143 -15.75 1.73 14.27
CA ALA A 143 -15.48 2.80 15.23
C ALA A 143 -15.25 2.22 16.63
#